data_5697dd186c182b1d76ee409424f59a01
#
_entry.id   5697dd186c182b1d76ee409424f59a01
#
_cell.length_a   1.000
_cell.length_b   1.000
_cell.length_c   1.000
_cell.angle_alpha   90.00
_cell.angle_beta   90.00
_cell.angle_gamma   90.00
#
_symmetry.space_group_name_H-M   'P 1'
#
loop_
_entity.id
_entity.type
_entity.pdbx_description
1 polymer ?
#
loop_
_entity_poly.entity_id
_entity_poly.type
_entity_poly.pdbx_seq_one_letter_code
_entity_poly.pdbx_strand_id
1 'polypeptide(L)' 'MITINGAPNTLVQPGCTVRGMLDLLGVDPDARGVAVAVDAEVVPRPEWGTFLLTEKARVEVLTAVQGG' A
#
# COMPACT_ATOMS: atom_id res chain seq x y z
N MET A 1 -2.00 6.08 -13.67
CA MET A 1 -1.95 6.69 -12.32
C MET A 1 -2.32 5.65 -11.28
N ILE A 2 -1.57 5.62 -10.20
CA ILE A 2 -1.86 4.69 -9.11
C ILE A 2 -3.01 5.24 -8.27
N THR A 3 -3.96 4.39 -7.95
CA THR A 3 -5.05 4.77 -7.04
C THR A 3 -4.86 4.06 -5.70
N ILE A 4 -5.18 4.76 -4.63
CA ILE A 4 -5.12 4.22 -3.28
C ILE A 4 -6.47 4.44 -2.62
N ASN A 5 -7.09 3.34 -2.23
CA ASN A 5 -8.44 3.36 -1.64
C ASN A 5 -9.44 4.13 -2.52
N GLY A 6 -9.35 3.91 -3.83
CA GLY A 6 -10.26 4.51 -4.80
C GLY A 6 -9.94 5.93 -5.22
N ALA A 7 -8.89 6.54 -4.68
CA ALA A 7 -8.51 7.91 -5.01
C ALA A 7 -7.16 7.96 -5.72
N PRO A 8 -7.02 8.76 -6.78
CA PRO A 8 -5.72 8.94 -7.42
C PRO A 8 -4.70 9.50 -6.45
N ASN A 9 -3.48 9.00 -6.52
CA ASN A 9 -2.41 9.47 -5.65
C ASN A 9 -1.18 9.83 -6.48
N THR A 10 -0.71 11.06 -6.35
CA THR A 10 0.43 11.56 -7.11
C THR A 10 1.75 11.42 -6.36
N LEU A 11 1.72 11.13 -5.06
CA LEU A 11 2.93 10.93 -4.27
C LEU A 11 3.58 9.58 -4.56
N VAL A 12 2.75 8.58 -4.86
CA VAL A 12 3.22 7.23 -5.11
C VAL A 12 3.43 7.05 -6.61
N GLN A 13 4.66 6.78 -7.01
CA GLN A 13 5.03 6.66 -8.41
C GLN A 13 5.20 5.20 -8.82
N PRO A 14 5.00 4.88 -10.11
CA PRO A 14 5.30 3.53 -10.61
C PRO A 14 6.74 3.16 -10.31
N GLY A 15 6.97 1.90 -9.94
CA GLY A 15 8.28 1.43 -9.52
C GLY A 15 8.54 1.53 -8.03
N CYS A 16 7.65 2.21 -7.29
CA CYS A 16 7.69 2.23 -5.84
C CYS A 16 7.30 0.86 -5.30
N THR A 17 7.92 0.42 -4.22
CA THR A 17 7.49 -0.81 -3.55
C THR A 17 6.29 -0.52 -2.66
N VAL A 18 5.57 -1.58 -2.27
CA VAL A 18 4.47 -1.44 -1.30
C VAL A 18 4.98 -0.81 -0.01
N ARG A 19 6.13 -1.26 0.48
CA ARG A 19 6.72 -0.67 1.69
C ARG A 19 7.03 0.81 1.51
N GLY A 20 7.61 1.18 0.38
CA GLY A 20 7.89 2.59 0.09
C GLY A 20 6.62 3.43 0.02
N MET A 21 5.56 2.87 -0.55
CA MET A 21 4.26 3.53 -0.58
C MET A 21 3.74 3.80 0.84
N LEU A 22 3.82 2.80 1.71
CA LEU A 22 3.35 2.98 3.09
C LEU A 22 4.13 4.09 3.80
N ASP A 23 5.45 4.16 3.58
CA ASP A 23 6.27 5.24 4.12
C ASP A 23 5.77 6.61 3.64
N LEU A 24 5.51 6.74 2.34
CA LEU A 24 5.03 7.99 1.76
C LEU A 24 3.66 8.39 2.32
N LEU A 25 2.83 7.42 2.64
CA LEU A 25 1.50 7.67 3.18
C LEU A 25 1.52 7.92 4.69
N GLY A 26 2.66 7.80 5.33
CA GLY A 26 2.77 7.95 6.77
C GLY A 26 2.22 6.76 7.54
N VAL A 27 2.14 5.60 6.91
CA VAL A 27 1.68 4.36 7.55
C VAL A 27 2.89 3.55 7.98
N ASP A 28 2.94 3.18 9.25
CA ASP A 28 4.02 2.35 9.76
C ASP A 28 3.89 0.94 9.18
N PRO A 29 4.85 0.48 8.35
CA PRO A 29 4.76 -0.85 7.74
C PRO A 29 4.91 -1.99 8.73
N ASP A 30 5.39 -1.70 9.92
CA ASP A 30 5.56 -2.70 10.97
C ASP A 30 4.40 -2.71 11.97
N ALA A 31 3.44 -1.80 11.80
CA ALA A 31 2.29 -1.72 12.70
C ALA A 31 1.38 -2.93 12.51
N ARG A 32 0.74 -3.33 13.59
CA ARG A 32 -0.27 -4.39 13.53
C ARG A 32 -1.52 -3.88 12.83
N GLY A 33 -2.22 -4.79 12.17
CA GLY A 33 -3.50 -4.46 11.55
C GLY A 33 -3.39 -3.76 10.21
N VAL A 34 -2.19 -3.64 9.64
CA VAL A 34 -2.02 -3.08 8.30
C VAL A 34 -2.10 -4.21 7.29
N ALA A 35 -2.97 -4.06 6.31
CA ALA A 35 -3.09 -5.00 5.20
C ALA A 35 -3.07 -4.21 3.89
N VAL A 36 -2.47 -4.80 2.87
CA VAL A 36 -2.36 -4.17 1.56
C VAL A 36 -2.82 -5.16 0.50
N ALA A 37 -3.66 -4.70 -0.41
CA ALA A 37 -4.03 -5.44 -1.61
C ALA A 37 -3.71 -4.60 -2.84
N VAL A 38 -3.25 -5.25 -3.89
CA VAL A 38 -2.97 -4.60 -5.17
C VAL A 38 -3.73 -5.37 -6.25
N ASP A 39 -4.54 -4.65 -7.01
CA ASP A 39 -5.39 -5.23 -8.06
C ASP A 39 -6.21 -6.41 -7.52
N ALA A 40 -6.80 -6.21 -6.36
CA ALA A 40 -7.67 -7.16 -5.67
C ALA A 40 -6.94 -8.39 -5.09
N GLU A 41 -5.60 -8.39 -5.08
CA GLU A 41 -4.83 -9.47 -4.49
C GLU A 41 -4.09 -9.00 -3.26
N VAL A 42 -4.24 -9.71 -2.16
CA VAL A 42 -3.52 -9.39 -0.93
C VAL A 42 -2.02 -9.60 -1.14
N VAL A 43 -1.24 -8.59 -0.76
CA VAL A 43 0.22 -8.69 -0.79
C VAL A 43 0.69 -9.06 0.61
N PRO A 44 1.26 -10.26 0.79
CA PRO A 44 1.76 -10.67 2.11
C PRO A 44 2.86 -9.72 2.60
N ARG A 45 2.87 -9.48 3.89
CA ARG A 45 3.82 -8.55 4.51
C ARG A 45 5.28 -8.82 4.11
N PRO A 46 5.77 -10.07 4.06
CA PRO A 46 7.15 -10.33 3.64
C PRO A 46 7.49 -9.87 2.22
N GLU A 47 6.47 -9.65 1.38
CA GLU A 47 6.69 -9.21 -0.01
C GLU A 47 6.61 -7.70 -0.19
N TRP A 48 6.25 -6.95 0.86
CA TRP A 48 6.06 -5.51 0.73
C TRP A 48 7.32 -4.77 0.26
N GLY A 49 8.48 -5.26 0.65
CA GLY A 49 9.75 -4.62 0.29
C GLY A 49 10.21 -4.90 -1.14
N THR A 50 9.58 -5.84 -1.83
CA THR A 50 9.97 -6.23 -3.19
C THR A 50 8.84 -6.11 -4.21
N PHE A 51 7.60 -5.94 -3.75
CA PHE A 51 6.46 -5.84 -4.65
C PHE A 51 6.40 -4.44 -5.26
N LEU A 52 6.64 -4.36 -6.57
CA LEU A 52 6.67 -3.09 -7.27
C LEU A 52 5.27 -2.71 -7.76
N LEU A 53 4.91 -1.46 -7.57
CA LEU A 53 3.64 -0.94 -8.05
C LEU A 53 3.78 -0.49 -9.51
N THR A 54 2.82 -0.86 -10.33
CA THR A 54 2.77 -0.46 -11.72
C THR A 54 1.93 0.80 -11.90
N GLU A 55 1.99 1.40 -13.08
CA GLU A 55 1.36 2.69 -13.35
C GLU A 55 -0.15 2.71 -13.09
N LYS A 56 -0.82 1.59 -13.32
CA LYS A 56 -2.28 1.53 -13.17
C LYS A 56 -2.71 0.71 -11.96
N ALA A 57 -1.81 0.53 -11.00
CA ALA A 57 -2.11 -0.27 -9.83
C ALA A 57 -3.27 0.32 -9.04
N ARG A 58 -4.17 -0.56 -8.60
CA ARG A 58 -5.24 -0.22 -7.68
C ARG A 58 -4.88 -0.78 -6.33
N VAL A 59 -4.54 0.10 -5.42
CA VAL A 59 -4.04 -0.29 -4.12
C VAL A 59 -5.11 -0.05 -3.06
N GLU A 60 -5.28 -1.03 -2.19
CA GLU A 60 -6.12 -0.87 -1.01
C GLU A 60 -5.26 -1.03 0.22
N VAL A 61 -5.28 -0.04 1.08
CA VAL A 61 -4.56 -0.07 2.35
C VAL A 61 -5.59 -0.04 3.47
N LEU A 62 -5.59 -1.09 4.28
CA LEU A 62 -6.47 -1.21 5.41
C LEU A 62 -5.65 -1.11 6.68
N THR A 63 -6.06 -0.24 7.58
CA THR A 63 -5.45 -0.14 8.89
C THR A 63 -6.52 -0.44 9.93
N ALA A 64 -6.25 -1.45 10.77
CA ALA A 64 -7.18 -1.75 11.83
C ALA A 64 -7.12 -0.63 12.86
N VAL A 65 -8.27 -0.07 13.16
CA VAL A 65 -8.38 0.87 14.26
C VAL A 65 -8.35 0.07 15.55
N GLN A 66 -7.31 0.24 16.31
CA GLN A 66 -7.24 -0.35 17.63
C GLN A 66 -8.12 0.49 18.53
N GLY A 67 -9.33 0.05 18.70
CA GLY A 67 -10.34 0.81 19.42
C GLY A 67 -10.14 0.84 20.91
N GLY A 68 -9.02 1.10 21.31
CA GLY A 68 -8.86 1.22 22.73
C GLY A 68 -7.61 0.73 23.15
#